data_9ae618624b23c4e2613c8c02839d4c89
#
_entry.id   9ae618624b23c4e2613c8c02839d4c89
#
_cell.length_a   1.000
_cell.length_b   1.000
_cell.length_c   1.000
_cell.angle_alpha   90.00
_cell.angle_beta   90.00
_cell.angle_gamma   90.00
#
_symmetry.space_group_name_H-M   'P 1'
#
loop_
_entity.id
_entity.type
_entity.pdbx_description
1 polymer ?
#
loop_
_entity_poly.entity_id
_entity_poly.type
_entity_poly.pdbx_seq_one_letter_code
_entity_poly.pdbx_strand_id
1 'polypeptide(L)'
;MNNLERYIQNPHDARANFDLGCEYEDRGQTGAAISFYLRTAERAQDILLQYESLLRMALCFGKQKTRDDTQKVLLQKAINLMMDRPEAYFLLARAHERQEQWHEGWTMSSMALKICSWDHAPLLTNVEYPGRWALLFEQAVCAWWVGE
;
A
#
# COMPACT_ATOMS: atom_id res chain seq x y z
N MET A 1 25.92 -4.30 10.89
CA MET A 1 25.26 -3.05 11.31
C MET A 1 23.76 -3.26 11.29
N ASN A 2 23.06 -3.01 12.40
CA ASN A 2 21.61 -3.17 12.47
C ASN A 2 20.89 -1.92 11.92
N ASN A 3 19.56 -2.00 11.79
CA ASN A 3 18.76 -0.92 11.20
C ASN A 3 18.84 0.38 11.99
N LEU A 4 18.85 0.29 13.32
CA LEU A 4 18.95 1.47 14.19
C LEU A 4 20.31 2.16 14.02
N GLU A 5 21.39 1.39 13.96
CA GLU A 5 22.75 1.93 13.76
C GLU A 5 22.83 2.65 12.40
N ARG A 6 22.28 2.06 11.34
CA ARG A 6 22.25 2.70 10.01
C ARG A 6 21.48 4.02 10.05
N TYR A 7 20.35 4.02 10.73
CA TYR A 7 19.54 5.22 10.91
C TYR A 7 20.30 6.31 11.68
N ILE A 8 20.98 5.95 12.75
CA ILE A 8 21.76 6.90 13.56
C ILE A 8 22.88 7.53 12.72
N GLN A 9 23.55 6.72 11.88
CA GLN A 9 24.61 7.25 11.01
C GLN A 9 24.09 8.22 9.97
N ASN A 10 22.91 7.98 9.40
CA ASN A 10 22.29 8.87 8.43
C ASN A 10 20.77 8.87 8.59
N PRO A 11 20.24 9.72 9.49
CA PRO A 11 18.80 9.78 9.74
C PRO A 11 17.96 10.25 8.54
N HIS A 12 18.59 10.79 7.52
CA HIS A 12 17.92 11.27 6.31
C HIS A 12 17.89 10.23 5.19
N ASP A 13 18.59 9.11 5.35
CA ASP A 13 18.58 8.07 4.34
C ASP A 13 17.20 7.38 4.27
N ALA A 14 16.58 7.45 3.09
CA ALA A 14 15.23 6.93 2.89
C ALA A 14 15.13 5.42 3.15
N ARG A 15 16.12 4.64 2.69
CA ARG A 15 16.11 3.19 2.87
C ARG A 15 16.30 2.81 4.34
N ALA A 16 17.16 3.52 5.07
CA ALA A 16 17.34 3.28 6.50
C ALA A 16 16.04 3.54 7.28
N ASN A 17 15.32 4.60 6.93
CA ASN A 17 14.00 4.88 7.51
C ASN A 17 12.99 3.78 7.16
N PHE A 18 12.97 3.31 5.92
CA PHE A 18 12.08 2.23 5.49
C PHE A 18 12.34 0.94 6.28
N ASP A 19 13.59 0.52 6.36
CA ASP A 19 13.97 -0.72 7.05
C ASP A 19 13.62 -0.65 8.54
N LEU A 20 13.83 0.51 9.16
CA LEU A 20 13.47 0.72 10.56
C LEU A 20 11.95 0.72 10.75
N GLY A 21 11.21 1.28 9.81
CA GLY A 21 9.75 1.20 9.79
C GLY A 21 9.24 -0.22 9.77
N CYS A 22 9.83 -1.07 8.92
CA CYS A 22 9.50 -2.50 8.87
C CYS A 22 9.76 -3.19 10.20
N GLU A 23 10.88 -2.88 10.83
CA GLU A 23 11.23 -3.48 12.12
C GLU A 23 10.23 -3.09 13.21
N TYR A 24 9.83 -1.82 13.29
CA TYR A 24 8.82 -1.37 14.26
C TYR A 24 7.45 -1.97 13.96
N GLU A 25 7.10 -2.10 12.68
CA GLU A 25 5.83 -2.75 12.30
C GLU A 25 5.80 -4.21 12.76
N ASP A 26 6.91 -4.95 12.57
CA ASP A 26 7.03 -6.34 13.01
C ASP A 26 6.90 -6.49 14.53
N ARG A 27 7.28 -5.47 15.27
CA ARG A 27 7.11 -5.42 16.73
C ARG A 27 5.72 -4.96 17.18
N GLY A 28 4.81 -4.70 16.25
CA GLY A 28 3.47 -4.21 16.53
C GLY A 28 3.40 -2.73 16.89
N GLN A 29 4.50 -1.99 16.74
CA GLN A 29 4.56 -0.55 17.02
C GLN A 29 4.17 0.24 15.77
N THR A 30 2.90 0.18 15.44
CA THR A 30 2.33 0.70 14.19
C THR A 30 2.52 2.21 14.05
N GLY A 31 2.35 2.98 15.13
CA GLY A 31 2.52 4.43 15.10
C GLY A 31 3.95 4.85 14.77
N ALA A 32 4.94 4.19 15.37
CA ALA A 32 6.34 4.44 15.06
C ALA A 32 6.66 4.05 13.61
N ALA A 33 6.16 2.90 13.17
CA ALA A 33 6.35 2.44 11.79
C ALA A 33 5.81 3.47 10.78
N ILE A 34 4.61 3.98 10.98
CA ILE A 34 4.00 5.01 10.12
C ILE A 34 4.93 6.22 10.01
N SER A 35 5.49 6.68 11.12
CA SER A 35 6.39 7.83 11.15
C SER A 35 7.63 7.62 10.27
N PHE A 36 8.24 6.42 10.32
CA PHE A 36 9.39 6.10 9.49
C PHE A 36 9.03 5.93 8.01
N TYR A 37 7.90 5.31 7.72
CA TYR A 37 7.43 5.20 6.33
C TYR A 37 7.09 6.57 5.74
N LEU A 38 6.54 7.48 6.53
CA LEU A 38 6.26 8.84 6.07
C LEU A 38 7.56 9.55 5.67
N ARG A 39 8.60 9.46 6.49
CA ARG A 39 9.92 10.03 6.16
C ARG A 39 10.49 9.43 4.89
N THR A 40 10.33 8.12 4.70
CA THR A 40 10.76 7.45 3.48
C THR A 40 10.01 8.00 2.27
N ALA A 41 8.69 8.11 2.34
CA ALA A 41 7.87 8.61 1.25
C ALA A 41 8.24 10.07 0.87
N GLU A 42 8.58 10.88 1.85
CA GLU A 42 8.95 12.28 1.64
C GLU A 42 10.38 12.45 1.06
N ARG A 43 11.29 11.54 1.37
CA ARG A 43 12.72 11.72 1.11
C ARG A 43 13.28 10.81 0.02
N ALA A 44 12.62 9.71 -0.30
CA ALA A 44 13.11 8.78 -1.30
C ALA A 44 13.13 9.44 -2.68
N GLN A 45 14.26 9.28 -3.38
CA GLN A 45 14.36 9.66 -4.78
C GLN A 45 13.84 8.56 -5.71
N ASP A 46 13.89 7.32 -5.26
CA ASP A 46 13.33 6.17 -5.96
C ASP A 46 11.82 6.15 -5.80
N ILE A 47 11.11 6.28 -6.93
CA ILE A 47 9.64 6.28 -6.96
C ILE A 47 9.07 4.97 -6.43
N LEU A 48 9.72 3.85 -6.71
CA LEU A 48 9.25 2.55 -6.24
C LEU A 48 9.29 2.46 -4.70
N LEU A 49 10.33 3.02 -4.08
CA LEU A 49 10.43 3.07 -2.62
C LEU A 49 9.37 4.01 -2.02
N GLN A 50 9.11 5.15 -2.66
CA GLN A 50 8.00 6.03 -2.27
C GLN A 50 6.66 5.30 -2.32
N TYR A 51 6.41 4.60 -3.43
CA TYR A 51 5.20 3.83 -3.65
C TYR A 51 5.01 2.77 -2.57
N GLU A 52 6.04 1.97 -2.33
CA GLU A 52 5.96 0.90 -1.32
C GLU A 52 5.75 1.44 0.09
N SER A 53 6.37 2.58 0.41
CA SER A 53 6.18 3.24 1.71
C SER A 53 4.74 3.69 1.91
N LEU A 54 4.09 4.22 0.88
CA LEU A 54 2.67 4.59 0.93
C LEU A 54 1.80 3.35 1.17
N LEU A 55 2.11 2.23 0.51
CA LEU A 55 1.38 0.97 0.74
C LEU A 55 1.54 0.47 2.18
N ARG A 56 2.77 0.50 2.71
CA ARG A 56 3.03 0.10 4.09
C ARG A 56 2.28 0.97 5.09
N MET A 57 2.28 2.29 4.88
CA MET A 57 1.49 3.22 5.71
C MET A 57 0.01 2.88 5.65
N ALA A 58 -0.53 2.64 4.45
CA ALA A 58 -1.93 2.30 4.28
C ALA A 58 -2.30 1.02 5.02
N LEU A 59 -1.44 0.00 4.96
CA LEU A 59 -1.64 -1.25 5.69
C LEU A 59 -1.61 -1.02 7.21
N CYS A 60 -0.73 -0.16 7.70
CA CYS A 60 -0.68 0.21 9.10
C CYS A 60 -1.97 0.92 9.55
N PHE A 61 -2.45 1.88 8.78
CA PHE A 61 -3.72 2.56 9.09
C PHE A 61 -4.92 1.62 8.99
N GLY A 62 -4.87 0.65 8.10
CA GLY A 62 -5.92 -0.36 7.97
C GLY A 62 -6.08 -1.24 9.21
N LYS A 63 -5.02 -1.38 10.02
CA LYS A 63 -5.08 -2.07 11.31
C LYS A 63 -5.76 -1.22 12.40
N GLN A 64 -5.82 0.08 12.19
CA GLN A 64 -6.51 1.02 13.07
C GLN A 64 -7.92 1.23 12.53
N LYS A 65 -8.89 0.53 13.04
CA LYS A 65 -10.27 0.47 12.50
C LYS A 65 -10.98 1.82 12.33
N THR A 66 -10.42 2.91 12.87
CA THR A 66 -10.99 4.25 12.81
C THR A 66 -10.33 5.15 11.76
N ARG A 67 -9.39 4.61 10.96
CA ARG A 67 -8.59 5.38 10.01
C ARG A 67 -8.79 4.95 8.56
N ASP A 68 -9.99 4.49 8.22
CA ASP A 68 -10.29 3.98 6.88
C ASP A 68 -10.13 5.05 5.79
N ASP A 69 -10.54 6.28 6.07
CA ASP A 69 -10.41 7.38 5.11
C ASP A 69 -8.95 7.72 4.83
N THR A 70 -8.11 7.71 5.87
CA THR A 70 -6.67 7.94 5.72
C THR A 70 -6.03 6.85 4.88
N GLN A 71 -6.40 5.58 5.12
CA GLN A 71 -5.94 4.45 4.33
C GLN A 71 -6.25 4.65 2.85
N LYS A 72 -7.49 5.01 2.52
CA LYS A 72 -7.92 5.21 1.13
C LYS A 72 -7.18 6.36 0.46
N VAL A 73 -6.95 7.46 1.17
CA VAL A 73 -6.19 8.60 0.64
C VAL A 73 -4.76 8.20 0.29
N LEU A 74 -4.11 7.43 1.16
CA LEU A 74 -2.74 6.96 0.92
C LEU A 74 -2.67 6.02 -0.28
N LEU A 75 -3.65 5.12 -0.41
CA LEU A 75 -3.72 4.20 -1.54
C LEU A 75 -3.98 4.95 -2.85
N GLN A 76 -4.83 5.97 -2.82
CA GLN A 76 -5.04 6.81 -4.00
C GLN A 76 -3.76 7.57 -4.40
N LYS A 77 -2.99 8.06 -3.43
CA LYS A 77 -1.68 8.68 -3.70
C LYS A 77 -0.72 7.69 -4.34
N ALA A 78 -0.70 6.45 -3.85
CA ALA A 78 0.14 5.40 -4.42
C ALA A 78 -0.26 5.09 -5.87
N ILE A 79 -1.55 5.00 -6.16
CA ILE A 79 -2.06 4.81 -7.53
C ILE A 79 -1.58 5.95 -8.43
N ASN A 80 -1.72 7.19 -7.99
CA ASN A 80 -1.33 8.35 -8.77
C ASN A 80 0.18 8.38 -9.04
N LEU A 81 0.96 7.83 -8.14
CA LEU A 81 2.42 7.76 -8.28
C LEU A 81 2.86 6.70 -9.29
N MET A 82 2.20 5.54 -9.32
CA MET A 82 2.52 4.42 -10.20
C MET A 82 1.23 3.77 -10.72
N MET A 83 0.63 4.40 -11.71
CA MET A 83 -0.72 4.06 -12.20
C MET A 83 -0.82 2.69 -12.89
N ASP A 84 0.28 2.10 -13.30
CA ASP A 84 0.31 0.82 -14.00
C ASP A 84 0.65 -0.38 -13.09
N ARG A 85 0.87 -0.14 -11.79
CA ARG A 85 1.11 -1.21 -10.81
C ARG A 85 -0.19 -1.60 -10.10
N PRO A 86 -0.43 -2.91 -9.91
CA PRO A 86 -1.72 -3.40 -9.41
C PRO A 86 -1.91 -3.33 -7.90
N GLU A 87 -0.85 -3.28 -7.11
CA GLU A 87 -0.93 -3.47 -5.65
C GLU A 87 -1.87 -2.47 -4.97
N ALA A 88 -1.71 -1.18 -5.26
CA ALA A 88 -2.52 -0.14 -4.62
C ALA A 88 -4.00 -0.23 -5.02
N TYR A 89 -4.28 -0.57 -6.29
CA TYR A 89 -5.66 -0.78 -6.75
C TYR A 89 -6.32 -1.91 -5.97
N PHE A 90 -5.61 -3.03 -5.81
CA PHE A 90 -6.13 -4.18 -5.07
C PHE A 90 -6.44 -3.81 -3.62
N LEU A 91 -5.49 -3.17 -2.94
CA LEU A 91 -5.67 -2.77 -1.54
C LEU A 91 -6.83 -1.79 -1.38
N LEU A 92 -6.98 -0.86 -2.32
CA LEU A 92 -8.08 0.09 -2.30
C LEU A 92 -9.42 -0.58 -2.59
N ALA A 93 -9.48 -1.47 -3.58
CA ALA A 93 -10.68 -2.25 -3.89
C ALA A 93 -11.12 -3.06 -2.68
N ARG A 94 -10.17 -3.72 -2.01
CA ARG A 94 -10.46 -4.50 -0.80
C ARG A 94 -10.93 -3.62 0.36
N ALA A 95 -10.34 -2.43 0.53
CA ALA A 95 -10.77 -1.49 1.55
C ALA A 95 -12.22 -1.04 1.33
N HIS A 96 -12.59 -0.76 0.10
CA HIS A 96 -13.98 -0.43 -0.25
C HIS A 96 -14.92 -1.62 -0.03
N GLU A 97 -14.52 -2.81 -0.47
CA GLU A 97 -15.31 -4.04 -0.31
C GLU A 97 -15.62 -4.31 1.17
N ARG A 98 -14.65 -4.19 2.04
CA ARG A 98 -14.80 -4.41 3.47
C ARG A 98 -15.76 -3.42 4.13
N GLN A 99 -15.96 -2.24 3.54
CA GLN A 99 -16.92 -1.23 4.00
C GLN A 99 -18.24 -1.30 3.22
N GLU A 100 -18.45 -2.37 2.46
CA GLU A 100 -19.65 -2.55 1.65
C GLU A 100 -19.85 -1.45 0.61
N GLN A 101 -18.77 -0.82 0.19
CA GLN A 101 -18.74 0.15 -0.91
C GLN A 101 -18.48 -0.59 -2.21
N TRP A 102 -19.47 -1.37 -2.63
CA TRP A 102 -19.35 -2.34 -3.71
C TRP A 102 -19.03 -1.69 -5.06
N HIS A 103 -19.67 -0.56 -5.36
CA HIS A 103 -19.47 0.14 -6.62
C HIS A 103 -18.02 0.68 -6.73
N GLU A 104 -17.52 1.28 -5.67
CA GLU A 104 -16.15 1.79 -5.62
C GLU A 104 -15.13 0.64 -5.72
N GLY A 105 -15.37 -0.46 -5.02
CA GLY A 105 -14.52 -1.65 -5.09
C GLY A 105 -14.49 -2.25 -6.50
N TRP A 106 -15.65 -2.32 -7.15
CA TRP A 106 -15.75 -2.77 -8.54
C TRP A 106 -14.99 -1.84 -9.48
N THR A 107 -15.12 -0.53 -9.29
CA THR A 107 -14.45 0.47 -10.11
C THR A 107 -12.92 0.32 -10.02
N MET A 108 -12.38 0.22 -8.81
CA MET A 108 -10.94 0.11 -8.60
C MET A 108 -10.37 -1.18 -9.16
N SER A 109 -11.01 -2.31 -8.91
CA SER A 109 -10.55 -3.60 -9.45
C SER A 109 -10.65 -3.64 -10.97
N SER A 110 -11.72 -3.11 -11.55
CA SER A 110 -11.93 -3.05 -13.00
C SER A 110 -10.90 -2.14 -13.67
N MET A 111 -10.58 -0.99 -13.08
CA MET A 111 -9.54 -0.10 -13.57
C MET A 111 -8.17 -0.79 -13.61
N ALA A 112 -7.83 -1.48 -12.53
CA ALA A 112 -6.56 -2.20 -12.46
C ALA A 112 -6.45 -3.25 -13.56
N LEU A 113 -7.50 -4.04 -13.73
CA LEU A 113 -7.50 -5.10 -14.75
C LEU A 113 -7.39 -4.55 -16.18
N LYS A 114 -7.81 -3.32 -16.39
CA LYS A 114 -7.78 -2.65 -17.69
C LYS A 114 -6.48 -1.91 -17.96
N ILE A 115 -5.89 -1.29 -16.95
CA ILE A 115 -4.79 -0.33 -17.08
C ILE A 115 -3.43 -0.96 -16.74
N CYS A 116 -3.37 -1.84 -15.72
CA CYS A 116 -2.11 -2.30 -15.18
C CYS A 116 -1.34 -3.24 -16.11
N SER A 117 -0.03 -3.10 -16.09
CA SER A 117 0.90 -4.12 -16.57
C SER A 117 1.11 -5.17 -15.48
N TRP A 118 1.40 -6.41 -15.88
CA TRP A 118 1.58 -7.52 -14.94
C TRP A 118 3.05 -7.93 -14.78
N ASP A 119 3.93 -7.26 -15.52
CA ASP A 119 5.37 -7.53 -15.49
C ASP A 119 6.09 -6.34 -14.80
N HIS A 120 6.22 -6.43 -13.50
CA HIS A 120 6.86 -5.40 -12.68
C HIS A 120 7.97 -5.98 -11.82
N ALA A 121 8.97 -5.15 -11.53
CA ALA A 121 9.97 -5.47 -10.52
C ALA A 121 9.29 -5.71 -9.16
N PRO A 122 9.73 -6.71 -8.39
CA PRO A 122 9.12 -7.01 -7.10
C PRO A 122 9.34 -5.86 -6.11
N LEU A 123 8.40 -5.70 -5.19
CA LEU A 123 8.56 -4.83 -4.03
C LEU A 123 9.52 -5.48 -3.02
N LEU A 124 10.00 -4.69 -2.07
CA LEU A 124 10.92 -5.16 -1.03
C LEU A 124 10.22 -6.05 0.01
N THR A 125 8.93 -5.81 0.24
CA THR A 125 8.14 -6.49 1.26
C THR A 125 6.87 -7.07 0.68
N ASN A 126 6.22 -7.95 1.44
CA ASN A 126 4.89 -8.45 1.10
C ASN A 126 3.84 -7.41 1.51
N VAL A 127 3.17 -6.81 0.54
CA VAL A 127 2.12 -5.79 0.76
C VAL A 127 0.71 -6.38 0.66
N GLU A 128 0.56 -7.68 0.86
CA GLU A 128 -0.73 -8.38 0.87
C GLU A 128 -1.44 -8.38 -0.49
N TYR A 129 -0.69 -8.26 -1.57
CA TYR A 129 -1.21 -8.44 -2.93
C TYR A 129 -0.70 -9.78 -3.47
N PRO A 130 -1.56 -10.82 -3.54
CA PRO A 130 -1.10 -12.16 -3.92
C PRO A 130 -0.98 -12.39 -5.43
N GLY A 131 -1.57 -11.53 -6.26
CA GLY A 131 -1.50 -11.66 -7.70
C GLY A 131 -2.77 -11.20 -8.41
N ARG A 132 -2.74 -11.29 -9.75
CA ARG A 132 -3.85 -10.84 -10.61
C ARG A 132 -5.18 -11.48 -10.24
N TRP A 133 -5.17 -12.75 -9.86
CA TRP A 133 -6.38 -13.46 -9.48
C TRP A 133 -7.15 -12.79 -8.35
N ALA A 134 -6.43 -12.12 -7.44
CA ALA A 134 -7.06 -11.42 -6.33
C ALA A 134 -7.87 -10.20 -6.80
N LEU A 135 -7.41 -9.51 -7.85
CA LEU A 135 -8.18 -8.44 -8.47
C LEU A 135 -9.43 -8.97 -9.17
N LEU A 136 -9.31 -10.11 -9.85
CA LEU A 136 -10.47 -10.77 -10.48
C LEU A 136 -11.49 -11.19 -9.43
N PHE A 137 -11.01 -11.68 -8.28
CA PHE A 137 -11.86 -12.05 -7.15
C PHE A 137 -12.61 -10.84 -6.58
N GLU A 138 -11.90 -9.74 -6.31
CA GLU A 138 -12.53 -8.52 -5.80
C GLU A 138 -13.54 -7.93 -6.79
N GLN A 139 -13.20 -7.95 -8.09
CA GLN A 139 -14.13 -7.52 -9.13
C GLN A 139 -15.40 -8.37 -9.12
N ALA A 140 -15.27 -9.68 -9.05
CA ALA A 140 -16.41 -10.60 -9.06
C ALA A 140 -17.31 -10.41 -7.82
N VAL A 141 -16.71 -10.28 -6.65
CA VAL A 141 -17.46 -10.06 -5.40
C VAL A 141 -18.24 -8.75 -5.46
N CYS A 142 -17.58 -7.67 -5.85
CA CYS A 142 -18.23 -6.37 -5.97
C CYS A 142 -19.29 -6.34 -7.07
N ALA A 143 -19.02 -6.99 -8.21
CA ALA A 143 -19.96 -7.09 -9.33
C ALA A 143 -21.29 -7.75 -8.91
N TRP A 144 -21.22 -8.78 -8.08
CA TRP A 144 -22.41 -9.44 -7.55
C TRP A 144 -23.35 -8.45 -6.86
N TRP A 145 -22.79 -7.55 -6.06
CA TRP A 145 -23.58 -6.59 -5.28
C TRP A 145 -24.05 -5.38 -6.09
N VAL A 146 -23.36 -5.00 -7.17
CA VAL A 146 -23.78 -3.88 -8.02
C VAL A 146 -24.63 -4.31 -9.21
N GLY A 147 -24.81 -5.62 -9.41
CA GLY A 147 -25.65 -6.16 -10.47
C GLY A 147 -24.98 -6.24 -11.84
N GLU A 148 -23.67 -6.30 -11.88
CA GLU A 148 -22.90 -6.41 -13.12
C GLU A 148 -22.59 -7.87 -13.53
#